data_190fed5a9374eeaa8b06f24f8626225c
#
_entry.id   190fed5a9374eeaa8b06f24f8626225c
#
_cell.length_a   1.000
_cell.length_b   1.000
_cell.length_c   1.000
_cell.angle_alpha   90.00
_cell.angle_beta   90.00
_cell.angle_gamma   90.00
#
_symmetry.space_group_name_H-M   'P 1'
#
loop_
_entity.id
_entity.type
_entity.pdbx_description
1 polymer ?
#
loop_
_entity_poly.entity_id
_entity_poly.type
_entity_poly.pdbx_seq_one_letter_code
_entity_poly.pdbx_strand_id
1 'polypeptide(L)'
;MTAIEVPATKPSLPHLRRSENGQVQLIVKGKPFLMLPGELHNSSLSSARFMSEVWPDMKKNHINTLLGSVTWETIEPREGQFDFSELDRVLAGAREHDMHLVLLWFGTYKNGISTYAPGWVKKDHKRFPRVQCLEAGGVKRTIEMVTPLSEEACKADSRAFATLMRHLAEVDSEHNTVLMVQVENETGLLGDSRDRSRRADKAFAEPIPSQLLEHLGKIETHSQFKKRFPNAPTSGSHSWDSVFGAGPSANEAFMAHHISSFVGRVAAAGKKEYPIPLYTNTWLNFDDPSQLDLRGVPIVVGGGAEPGVYPSGGPCPHVLDIWRFNTPSLDFLSPDLYFHDYETVCKNYTEQGNPLFIPEQRRDENGARRVWLSYATYSGLGASPFGIDTGAEVVGREFKLLAQTSSYLLNAAPEDRFGFFFDEEPCDKFPEQWTRVFGDIKVIVERCFVFGKPGAGGGMVIHLGDSKFLLVGRGFHVRFEGVRKESTFAGILWAEEKEVDAEGKLQTLRILNGDETRSGEFLMMPNDDPDYGGFPIAVTVPARTCIAEVEAYWIAEDEEDR
;
A
#
# COMPACT_ATOMS: atom_id res chain seq x y z
N MET A 1 33.40 -38.13 -21.18
CA MET A 1 32.79 -37.59 -19.97
C MET A 1 31.52 -36.86 -20.40
N THR A 2 30.37 -37.52 -20.26
CA THR A 2 29.06 -36.96 -20.55
C THR A 2 28.74 -35.95 -19.45
N ALA A 3 28.52 -34.70 -19.81
CA ALA A 3 28.06 -33.67 -18.89
C ALA A 3 26.72 -34.11 -18.32
N ILE A 4 26.63 -34.22 -16.98
CA ILE A 4 25.36 -34.41 -16.25
C ILE A 4 24.63 -33.07 -16.37
N GLU A 5 23.59 -33.03 -17.21
CA GLU A 5 22.63 -31.92 -17.18
C GLU A 5 21.99 -31.89 -15.78
N VAL A 6 22.35 -30.90 -14.99
CA VAL A 6 21.61 -30.58 -13.76
C VAL A 6 20.23 -30.10 -14.21
N PRO A 7 19.13 -30.77 -13.81
CA PRO A 7 17.81 -30.30 -14.18
C PRO A 7 17.64 -28.87 -13.65
N ALA A 8 17.25 -27.96 -14.55
CA ALA A 8 16.93 -26.58 -14.17
C ALA A 8 15.86 -26.63 -13.07
N THR A 9 16.22 -26.17 -11.89
CA THR A 9 15.25 -26.03 -10.79
C THR A 9 14.17 -25.07 -11.25
N LYS A 10 12.89 -25.47 -11.15
CA LYS A 10 11.76 -24.57 -11.43
C LYS A 10 11.97 -23.25 -10.67
N PRO A 11 11.77 -22.09 -11.31
CA PRO A 11 11.87 -20.82 -10.60
C PRO A 11 10.90 -20.81 -9.41
N SER A 12 11.35 -20.26 -8.28
CA SER A 12 10.47 -20.11 -7.11
C SER A 12 9.33 -19.17 -7.45
N LEU A 13 8.11 -19.51 -7.03
CA LEU A 13 6.95 -18.62 -7.17
C LEU A 13 7.17 -17.32 -6.39
N PRO A 14 6.53 -16.23 -6.79
CA PRO A 14 6.47 -15.02 -6.00
C PRO A 14 5.94 -15.32 -4.60
N HIS A 15 6.62 -14.84 -3.58
CA HIS A 15 6.22 -15.05 -2.19
C HIS A 15 6.71 -13.94 -1.27
N LEU A 16 6.09 -13.79 -0.13
CA LEU A 16 6.54 -12.89 0.93
C LEU A 16 7.52 -13.61 1.83
N ARG A 17 8.62 -12.95 2.15
CA ARG A 17 9.63 -13.44 3.10
C ARG A 17 9.79 -12.43 4.22
N ARG A 18 9.62 -12.88 5.45
CA ARG A 18 9.96 -12.08 6.63
C ARG A 18 11.43 -12.30 6.96
N SER A 19 12.19 -11.22 7.03
CA SER A 19 13.60 -11.23 7.44
C SER A 19 13.70 -11.29 8.97
N GLU A 20 14.91 -11.55 9.48
CA GLU A 20 15.18 -11.63 10.94
C GLU A 20 14.90 -10.31 11.67
N ASN A 21 15.08 -9.17 11.00
CA ASN A 21 14.76 -7.84 11.53
C ASN A 21 13.26 -7.48 11.40
N GLY A 22 12.39 -8.44 11.04
CA GLY A 22 10.94 -8.26 10.96
C GLY A 22 10.42 -7.64 9.68
N GLN A 23 11.28 -7.16 8.77
CA GLN A 23 10.87 -6.63 7.47
C GLN A 23 10.26 -7.73 6.60
N VAL A 24 9.17 -7.41 5.91
CA VAL A 24 8.59 -8.28 4.89
C VAL A 24 9.01 -7.81 3.50
N GLN A 25 9.53 -8.71 2.70
CA GLN A 25 9.96 -8.44 1.33
C GLN A 25 9.22 -9.35 0.35
N LEU A 26 8.86 -8.80 -0.81
CA LEU A 26 8.41 -9.60 -1.95
C LEU A 26 9.63 -10.24 -2.61
N ILE A 27 9.58 -11.55 -2.80
CA ILE A 27 10.62 -12.33 -3.47
C ILE A 27 10.11 -12.74 -4.84
N VAL A 28 10.84 -12.35 -5.89
CA VAL A 28 10.55 -12.70 -7.28
C VAL A 28 11.78 -13.39 -7.87
N LYS A 29 11.59 -14.55 -8.47
CA LYS A 29 12.70 -15.37 -9.02
C LYS A 29 13.84 -15.57 -8.01
N GLY A 30 13.48 -15.73 -6.72
CA GLY A 30 14.41 -15.98 -5.61
C GLY A 30 15.16 -14.75 -5.07
N LYS A 31 14.85 -13.54 -5.53
CA LYS A 31 15.51 -12.29 -5.09
C LYS A 31 14.50 -11.29 -4.53
N PRO A 32 14.90 -10.46 -3.55
CA PRO A 32 14.10 -9.32 -3.13
C PRO A 32 13.78 -8.41 -4.33
N PHE A 33 12.53 -8.02 -4.45
CA PHE A 33 12.03 -7.21 -5.54
C PHE A 33 11.37 -5.93 -5.00
N LEU A 34 11.84 -4.77 -5.43
CA LEU A 34 11.21 -3.48 -5.16
C LEU A 34 10.13 -3.25 -6.20
N MET A 35 8.89 -3.41 -5.80
CA MET A 35 7.76 -3.12 -6.66
C MET A 35 7.54 -1.61 -6.74
N LEU A 36 7.53 -1.07 -7.96
CA LEU A 36 7.20 0.32 -8.28
C LEU A 36 5.90 0.32 -9.08
N PRO A 37 4.75 0.26 -8.39
CA PRO A 37 3.49 -0.07 -9.03
C PRO A 37 2.70 1.16 -9.45
N GLY A 38 1.79 0.95 -10.42
CA GLY A 38 0.72 1.87 -10.75
C GLY A 38 -0.57 1.11 -11.01
N GLU A 39 -1.70 1.61 -10.53
CA GLU A 39 -2.99 1.02 -10.81
C GLU A 39 -3.62 1.65 -12.04
N LEU A 40 -4.02 0.81 -12.98
CA LEU A 40 -4.72 1.19 -14.20
C LEU A 40 -6.17 1.59 -13.91
N HIS A 41 -6.79 2.33 -14.81
CA HIS A 41 -8.25 2.41 -14.80
C HIS A 41 -8.88 1.03 -14.95
N ASN A 42 -10.06 0.85 -14.34
CA ASN A 42 -10.68 -0.46 -14.16
C ASN A 42 -10.93 -1.27 -15.45
N SER A 43 -11.02 -0.63 -16.61
CA SER A 43 -11.26 -1.30 -17.89
C SER A 43 -10.00 -1.49 -18.74
N SER A 44 -8.87 -0.92 -18.39
CA SER A 44 -7.70 -0.86 -19.26
C SER A 44 -7.14 -2.25 -19.56
N LEU A 45 -7.05 -3.12 -18.54
CA LEU A 45 -6.53 -4.48 -18.71
C LEU A 45 -7.46 -5.43 -19.47
N SER A 46 -8.69 -4.99 -19.78
CA SER A 46 -9.65 -5.78 -20.56
C SER A 46 -9.29 -5.90 -22.05
N SER A 47 -8.23 -5.21 -22.51
CA SER A 47 -7.81 -5.21 -23.92
C SER A 47 -6.28 -5.14 -24.05
N ALA A 48 -5.71 -6.22 -24.57
CA ALA A 48 -4.28 -6.26 -24.90
C ALA A 48 -3.89 -5.21 -25.96
N ARG A 49 -4.82 -4.90 -26.89
CA ARG A 49 -4.61 -3.84 -27.87
C ARG A 49 -4.52 -2.46 -27.21
N PHE A 50 -5.41 -2.16 -26.26
CA PHE A 50 -5.33 -0.91 -25.49
C PHE A 50 -4.01 -0.86 -24.71
N MET A 51 -3.65 -1.93 -24.04
CA MET A 51 -2.43 -2.02 -23.26
C MET A 51 -1.15 -1.85 -24.09
N SER A 52 -1.17 -2.21 -25.40
CA SER A 52 0.01 -2.00 -26.25
C SER A 52 0.41 -0.51 -26.38
N GLU A 53 -0.52 0.41 -26.16
CA GLU A 53 -0.25 1.85 -26.14
C GLU A 53 0.21 2.32 -24.75
N VAL A 54 -0.14 1.58 -23.68
CA VAL A 54 0.16 1.93 -22.28
C VAL A 54 1.55 1.50 -21.86
N TRP A 55 2.00 0.28 -22.22
CA TRP A 55 3.26 -0.29 -21.75
C TRP A 55 4.49 0.62 -21.94
N PRO A 56 4.70 1.26 -23.12
CA PRO A 56 5.89 2.10 -23.33
C PRO A 56 5.97 3.30 -22.39
N ASP A 57 4.82 3.91 -22.09
CA ASP A 57 4.76 5.07 -21.21
C ASP A 57 5.03 4.68 -19.75
N MET A 58 4.51 3.54 -19.31
CA MET A 58 4.78 3.01 -17.97
C MET A 58 6.27 2.74 -17.78
N LYS A 59 6.90 2.09 -18.74
CA LYS A 59 8.35 1.82 -18.69
C LYS A 59 9.19 3.09 -18.68
N LYS A 60 8.83 4.09 -19.49
CA LYS A 60 9.47 5.41 -19.49
C LYS A 60 9.41 6.10 -18.12
N ASN A 61 8.34 5.88 -17.37
CA ASN A 61 8.12 6.44 -16.05
C ASN A 61 8.57 5.51 -14.90
N HIS A 62 9.45 4.56 -15.20
CA HIS A 62 10.06 3.65 -14.21
C HIS A 62 9.06 2.80 -13.42
N ILE A 63 7.85 2.62 -13.90
CA ILE A 63 6.89 1.66 -13.37
C ILE A 63 7.30 0.27 -13.81
N ASN A 64 7.39 -0.67 -12.90
CA ASN A 64 7.78 -2.05 -13.18
C ASN A 64 6.66 -3.06 -12.92
N THR A 65 5.54 -2.62 -12.35
CA THR A 65 4.40 -3.46 -11.99
C THR A 65 3.11 -2.69 -12.22
N LEU A 66 2.13 -3.29 -12.88
CA LEU A 66 0.81 -2.69 -13.04
C LEU A 66 -0.25 -3.49 -12.29
N LEU A 67 -1.13 -2.77 -11.60
CA LEU A 67 -2.34 -3.33 -11.03
C LEU A 67 -3.45 -3.18 -12.05
N GLY A 68 -4.19 -4.26 -12.32
CA GLY A 68 -5.29 -4.21 -13.28
C GLY A 68 -6.32 -5.30 -13.08
N SER A 69 -7.56 -4.99 -13.42
CA SER A 69 -8.70 -5.84 -13.12
C SER A 69 -8.83 -7.04 -14.06
N VAL A 70 -9.20 -8.16 -13.48
CA VAL A 70 -9.77 -9.33 -14.16
C VAL A 70 -11.17 -9.51 -13.61
N THR A 71 -12.20 -9.35 -14.47
CA THR A 71 -13.59 -9.34 -14.03
C THR A 71 -14.26 -10.69 -14.22
N TRP A 72 -15.06 -11.12 -13.26
CA TRP A 72 -15.76 -12.40 -13.34
C TRP A 72 -16.65 -12.49 -14.57
N GLU A 73 -17.38 -11.41 -14.89
CA GLU A 73 -18.29 -11.39 -16.05
C GLU A 73 -17.58 -11.59 -17.41
N THR A 74 -16.30 -11.22 -17.51
CA THR A 74 -15.53 -11.40 -18.75
C THR A 74 -14.95 -12.79 -18.89
N ILE A 75 -14.48 -13.40 -17.80
CA ILE A 75 -13.85 -14.72 -17.86
C ILE A 75 -14.85 -15.89 -17.76
N GLU A 76 -16.05 -15.68 -17.16
CA GLU A 76 -17.13 -16.68 -17.10
C GLU A 76 -18.46 -16.06 -17.58
N PRO A 77 -18.57 -15.63 -18.84
CA PRO A 77 -19.78 -14.98 -19.38
C PRO A 77 -21.02 -15.87 -19.35
N ARG A 78 -20.81 -17.18 -19.33
CA ARG A 78 -21.83 -18.20 -19.12
C ARG A 78 -21.36 -19.18 -18.07
N GLU A 79 -22.25 -19.61 -17.19
CA GLU A 79 -21.91 -20.51 -16.09
C GLU A 79 -21.13 -21.75 -16.58
N GLY A 80 -19.93 -21.94 -16.02
CA GLY A 80 -19.02 -23.05 -16.35
C GLY A 80 -18.27 -22.91 -17.68
N GLN A 81 -18.40 -21.79 -18.39
CA GLN A 81 -17.67 -21.53 -19.65
C GLN A 81 -16.68 -20.40 -19.45
N PHE A 82 -15.41 -20.74 -19.41
CA PHE A 82 -14.32 -19.82 -19.15
C PHE A 82 -13.59 -19.44 -20.45
N ASP A 83 -13.20 -18.16 -20.54
CA ASP A 83 -12.39 -17.62 -21.64
C ASP A 83 -11.26 -16.75 -21.06
N PHE A 84 -10.02 -17.20 -21.19
CA PHE A 84 -8.82 -16.51 -20.76
C PHE A 84 -8.02 -15.91 -21.92
N SER A 85 -8.53 -15.99 -23.13
CA SER A 85 -7.79 -15.62 -24.34
C SER A 85 -7.29 -14.18 -24.35
N GLU A 86 -8.04 -13.23 -23.78
CA GLU A 86 -7.60 -11.85 -23.67
C GLU A 86 -6.57 -11.67 -22.56
N LEU A 87 -6.76 -12.32 -21.42
CA LEU A 87 -5.79 -12.31 -20.32
C LEU A 87 -4.44 -12.87 -20.79
N ASP A 88 -4.42 -13.95 -21.55
CA ASP A 88 -3.17 -14.53 -22.09
C ASP A 88 -2.43 -13.55 -23.00
N ARG A 89 -3.15 -12.79 -23.83
CA ARG A 89 -2.55 -11.73 -24.65
C ARG A 89 -1.97 -10.58 -23.81
N VAL A 90 -2.66 -10.21 -22.74
CA VAL A 90 -2.18 -9.19 -21.80
C VAL A 90 -0.92 -9.68 -21.07
N LEU A 91 -0.90 -10.93 -20.60
CA LEU A 91 0.29 -11.54 -19.97
C LEU A 91 1.49 -11.57 -20.94
N ALA A 92 1.25 -11.91 -22.20
CA ALA A 92 2.28 -11.89 -23.23
C ALA A 92 2.83 -10.46 -23.45
N GLY A 93 1.96 -9.45 -23.54
CA GLY A 93 2.35 -8.05 -23.67
C GLY A 93 3.15 -7.53 -22.46
N ALA A 94 2.76 -7.91 -21.24
CA ALA A 94 3.52 -7.56 -20.04
C ALA A 94 4.95 -8.14 -20.09
N ARG A 95 5.10 -9.40 -20.51
CA ARG A 95 6.41 -10.06 -20.67
C ARG A 95 7.28 -9.40 -21.74
N GLU A 96 6.69 -9.04 -22.88
CA GLU A 96 7.37 -8.36 -23.96
C GLU A 96 7.96 -7.01 -23.50
N HIS A 97 7.28 -6.33 -22.57
CA HIS A 97 7.73 -5.04 -22.04
C HIS A 97 8.49 -5.16 -20.70
N ASP A 98 8.81 -6.38 -20.24
CA ASP A 98 9.49 -6.61 -18.97
C ASP A 98 8.73 -5.97 -17.78
N MET A 99 7.42 -6.16 -17.77
CA MET A 99 6.50 -5.65 -16.75
C MET A 99 5.93 -6.81 -15.94
N HIS A 100 5.69 -6.56 -14.67
CA HIS A 100 4.94 -7.46 -13.81
C HIS A 100 3.50 -6.97 -13.62
N LEU A 101 2.64 -7.87 -13.13
CA LEU A 101 1.23 -7.59 -12.87
C LEU A 101 0.86 -7.97 -11.43
N VAL A 102 -0.03 -7.19 -10.86
CA VAL A 102 -0.89 -7.57 -9.75
C VAL A 102 -2.31 -7.59 -10.30
N LEU A 103 -2.95 -8.74 -10.30
CA LEU A 103 -4.31 -8.86 -10.83
C LEU A 103 -5.33 -8.52 -9.74
N LEU A 104 -6.35 -7.76 -10.09
CA LEU A 104 -7.45 -7.40 -9.22
C LEU A 104 -8.65 -8.26 -9.61
N TRP A 105 -9.00 -9.24 -8.76
CA TRP A 105 -10.19 -10.05 -8.97
C TRP A 105 -11.44 -9.28 -8.63
N PHE A 106 -12.14 -8.79 -9.65
CA PHE A 106 -13.47 -8.20 -9.49
C PHE A 106 -14.52 -9.32 -9.66
N GLY A 107 -14.76 -10.02 -8.55
CA GLY A 107 -15.67 -11.15 -8.46
C GLY A 107 -17.09 -10.69 -8.12
N THR A 108 -17.53 -11.03 -6.92
CA THR A 108 -18.85 -10.64 -6.42
C THR A 108 -18.89 -9.17 -5.98
N TYR A 109 -17.77 -8.60 -5.49
CA TYR A 109 -17.79 -7.27 -4.87
C TYR A 109 -16.77 -6.31 -5.51
N LYS A 110 -17.26 -5.13 -5.88
CA LYS A 110 -16.46 -3.95 -6.25
C LYS A 110 -17.16 -2.70 -5.72
N ASN A 111 -16.49 -1.94 -4.84
CA ASN A 111 -17.00 -0.69 -4.25
C ASN A 111 -18.39 -0.87 -3.60
N GLY A 112 -18.56 -1.94 -2.83
CA GLY A 112 -19.80 -2.23 -2.13
C GLY A 112 -20.99 -2.67 -2.99
N ILE A 113 -20.76 -3.01 -4.27
CA ILE A 113 -21.79 -3.50 -5.21
C ILE A 113 -21.29 -4.69 -6.02
N SER A 114 -22.22 -5.38 -6.74
CA SER A 114 -21.92 -6.60 -7.51
C SER A 114 -21.90 -6.34 -9.03
N THR A 115 -21.28 -5.23 -9.45
CA THR A 115 -21.31 -4.76 -10.84
C THR A 115 -20.65 -5.75 -11.79
N TYR A 116 -19.57 -6.40 -11.38
CA TYR A 116 -18.77 -7.30 -12.24
C TYR A 116 -19.14 -8.77 -12.12
N ALA A 117 -20.17 -9.10 -11.34
CA ALA A 117 -20.74 -10.43 -11.34
C ALA A 117 -21.38 -10.74 -12.71
N PRO A 118 -21.28 -11.97 -13.25
CA PRO A 118 -21.80 -12.30 -14.57
C PRO A 118 -23.32 -12.17 -14.70
N GLY A 119 -23.80 -11.99 -15.91
CA GLY A 119 -25.24 -11.83 -16.18
C GLY A 119 -26.12 -12.98 -15.70
N TRP A 120 -25.60 -14.20 -15.65
CA TRP A 120 -26.31 -15.37 -15.11
C TRP A 120 -26.45 -15.32 -13.57
N VAL A 121 -25.50 -14.69 -12.85
CA VAL A 121 -25.61 -14.39 -11.41
C VAL A 121 -26.63 -13.26 -11.20
N LYS A 122 -26.50 -12.17 -11.97
CA LYS A 122 -27.34 -10.97 -11.81
C LYS A 122 -28.83 -11.26 -12.03
N LYS A 123 -29.16 -12.15 -12.98
CA LYS A 123 -30.54 -12.45 -13.36
C LYS A 123 -31.25 -13.47 -12.46
N ASP A 124 -30.50 -14.29 -11.72
CA ASP A 124 -31.09 -15.33 -10.86
C ASP A 124 -31.04 -14.92 -9.37
N HIS A 125 -31.95 -14.00 -8.98
CA HIS A 125 -32.03 -13.53 -7.61
C HIS A 125 -32.50 -14.59 -6.58
N LYS A 126 -32.98 -15.74 -7.03
CA LYS A 126 -33.35 -16.86 -6.14
C LYS A 126 -32.12 -17.63 -5.66
N ARG A 127 -31.19 -17.87 -6.56
CA ARG A 127 -29.88 -18.47 -6.24
C ARG A 127 -28.93 -17.45 -5.62
N PHE A 128 -28.97 -16.22 -6.12
CA PHE A 128 -28.04 -15.14 -5.75
C PHE A 128 -28.81 -13.94 -5.16
N PRO A 129 -29.36 -14.09 -3.94
CA PRO A 129 -30.20 -13.06 -3.34
C PRO A 129 -29.40 -11.78 -3.09
N ARG A 130 -30.13 -10.64 -3.18
CA ARG A 130 -29.55 -9.31 -3.00
C ARG A 130 -29.71 -8.81 -1.57
N VAL A 131 -28.81 -7.91 -1.19
CA VAL A 131 -28.89 -7.09 0.02
C VAL A 131 -30.13 -6.19 -0.03
N GLN A 132 -30.75 -5.99 1.13
CA GLN A 132 -31.79 -4.99 1.33
C GLN A 132 -31.28 -3.93 2.32
N CYS A 133 -31.41 -2.65 1.95
CA CYS A 133 -31.13 -1.50 2.81
C CYS A 133 -32.45 -0.92 3.34
N LEU A 134 -32.41 -0.41 4.57
CA LEU A 134 -33.55 0.26 5.19
C LEU A 134 -33.50 1.75 4.84
N GLU A 135 -34.54 2.25 4.18
CA GLU A 135 -34.71 3.67 3.87
C GLU A 135 -35.57 4.39 4.92
N ALA A 136 -35.62 5.71 4.80
CA ALA A 136 -36.48 6.54 5.60
C ALA A 136 -37.94 6.03 5.53
N GLY A 137 -38.61 5.98 6.69
CA GLY A 137 -39.99 5.45 6.77
C GLY A 137 -40.08 3.93 6.92
N GLY A 138 -38.93 3.21 7.04
CA GLY A 138 -38.92 1.78 7.30
C GLY A 138 -39.08 0.91 6.03
N VAL A 139 -38.99 1.50 4.85
CA VAL A 139 -39.07 0.78 3.56
C VAL A 139 -37.75 0.07 3.27
N LYS A 140 -37.81 -1.23 2.92
CA LYS A 140 -36.65 -2.00 2.50
C LYS A 140 -36.49 -1.90 0.98
N ARG A 141 -35.32 -1.42 0.54
CA ARG A 141 -34.93 -1.35 -0.88
C ARG A 141 -33.88 -2.39 -1.20
N THR A 142 -34.09 -3.15 -2.25
CA THR A 142 -33.08 -4.07 -2.80
C THR A 142 -32.04 -3.26 -3.58
N ILE A 143 -30.76 -3.53 -3.35
CA ILE A 143 -29.65 -2.89 -4.04
C ILE A 143 -28.88 -3.92 -4.90
N GLU A 144 -28.04 -3.44 -5.82
CA GLU A 144 -27.20 -4.29 -6.69
C GLU A 144 -25.96 -4.80 -5.94
N MET A 145 -26.22 -5.52 -4.86
CA MET A 145 -25.19 -6.22 -4.10
C MET A 145 -25.71 -7.61 -3.72
N VAL A 146 -25.00 -8.65 -4.11
CA VAL A 146 -25.28 -10.02 -3.64
C VAL A 146 -25.01 -10.09 -2.15
N THR A 147 -25.94 -10.68 -1.36
CA THR A 147 -25.73 -10.78 0.08
C THR A 147 -24.56 -11.72 0.40
N PRO A 148 -23.64 -11.33 1.32
CA PRO A 148 -22.55 -12.21 1.75
C PRO A 148 -23.01 -13.48 2.47
N LEU A 149 -24.29 -13.56 2.81
CA LEU A 149 -24.93 -14.75 3.37
C LEU A 149 -25.39 -15.73 2.29
N SER A 150 -25.07 -15.50 0.99
CA SER A 150 -25.41 -16.42 -0.09
C SER A 150 -24.34 -17.49 -0.26
N GLU A 151 -24.65 -18.69 0.20
CA GLU A 151 -23.79 -19.87 0.04
C GLU A 151 -23.53 -20.20 -1.44
N GLU A 152 -24.55 -20.05 -2.27
CA GLU A 152 -24.43 -20.34 -3.71
C GLU A 152 -23.54 -19.31 -4.44
N ALA A 153 -23.61 -18.04 -4.07
CA ALA A 153 -22.74 -17.01 -4.60
C ALA A 153 -21.27 -17.25 -4.20
N CYS A 154 -21.03 -17.52 -2.93
CA CYS A 154 -19.70 -17.82 -2.43
C CYS A 154 -19.08 -19.06 -3.13
N LYS A 155 -19.85 -20.12 -3.35
CA LYS A 155 -19.39 -21.30 -4.09
C LYS A 155 -19.09 -20.98 -5.56
N ALA A 156 -19.94 -20.19 -6.21
CA ALA A 156 -19.78 -19.85 -7.61
C ALA A 156 -18.55 -18.98 -7.85
N ASP A 157 -18.37 -17.94 -7.03
CA ASP A 157 -17.20 -17.07 -7.06
C ASP A 157 -15.90 -17.84 -6.71
N SER A 158 -15.92 -18.63 -5.63
CA SER A 158 -14.76 -19.49 -5.25
C SER A 158 -14.36 -20.42 -6.40
N ARG A 159 -15.32 -21.00 -7.14
CA ARG A 159 -15.03 -21.83 -8.29
C ARG A 159 -14.42 -21.01 -9.43
N ALA A 160 -14.96 -19.82 -9.71
CA ALA A 160 -14.47 -18.96 -10.78
C ALA A 160 -13.04 -18.48 -10.48
N PHE A 161 -12.79 -18.00 -9.26
CA PHE A 161 -11.47 -17.57 -8.81
C PHE A 161 -10.46 -18.73 -8.80
N ALA A 162 -10.85 -19.91 -8.31
CA ALA A 162 -9.99 -21.10 -8.37
C ALA A 162 -9.63 -21.48 -9.82
N THR A 163 -10.56 -21.31 -10.76
CA THR A 163 -10.31 -21.61 -12.18
C THR A 163 -9.34 -20.60 -12.79
N LEU A 164 -9.47 -19.30 -12.48
CA LEU A 164 -8.49 -18.28 -12.84
C LEU A 164 -7.09 -18.63 -12.29
N MET A 165 -7.01 -18.93 -11.00
CA MET A 165 -5.71 -19.21 -10.35
C MET A 165 -5.05 -20.48 -10.90
N ARG A 166 -5.83 -21.51 -11.24
CA ARG A 166 -5.31 -22.70 -11.93
C ARG A 166 -4.78 -22.37 -13.32
N HIS A 167 -5.50 -21.57 -14.09
CA HIS A 167 -5.02 -21.10 -15.40
C HIS A 167 -3.71 -20.33 -15.26
N LEU A 168 -3.61 -19.40 -14.29
CA LEU A 168 -2.36 -18.69 -14.02
C LEU A 168 -1.22 -19.62 -13.62
N ALA A 169 -1.48 -20.65 -12.81
CA ALA A 169 -0.47 -21.65 -12.45
C ALA A 169 0.06 -22.40 -13.69
N GLU A 170 -0.79 -22.66 -14.68
CA GLU A 170 -0.42 -23.32 -15.93
C GLU A 170 0.40 -22.42 -16.86
N VAL A 171 0.03 -21.14 -16.99
CA VAL A 171 0.61 -20.25 -18.01
C VAL A 171 1.70 -19.30 -17.47
N ASP A 172 1.81 -19.10 -16.15
CA ASP A 172 2.70 -18.08 -15.56
C ASP A 172 3.69 -18.59 -14.50
N SER A 173 3.56 -19.82 -13.99
CA SER A 173 4.42 -20.30 -12.90
C SER A 173 5.93 -20.28 -13.19
N GLU A 174 6.32 -20.35 -14.46
CA GLU A 174 7.73 -20.28 -14.89
C GLU A 174 8.17 -18.84 -15.22
N HIS A 175 7.21 -17.92 -15.42
CA HIS A 175 7.48 -16.54 -15.84
C HIS A 175 7.49 -15.56 -14.67
N ASN A 176 6.62 -15.78 -13.65
CA ASN A 176 6.39 -14.85 -12.54
C ASN A 176 5.97 -13.46 -13.04
N THR A 177 5.13 -13.41 -14.09
CA THR A 177 4.56 -12.15 -14.59
C THR A 177 3.57 -11.58 -13.57
N VAL A 178 2.72 -12.46 -13.02
CA VAL A 178 1.77 -12.13 -11.95
C VAL A 178 2.45 -12.34 -10.60
N LEU A 179 2.58 -11.26 -9.83
CA LEU A 179 3.26 -11.28 -8.53
C LEU A 179 2.33 -11.57 -7.36
N MET A 180 1.13 -11.04 -7.42
CA MET A 180 0.09 -11.14 -6.39
C MET A 180 -1.29 -11.04 -7.02
N VAL A 181 -2.33 -11.43 -6.27
CA VAL A 181 -3.72 -11.18 -6.68
C VAL A 181 -4.49 -10.55 -5.52
N GLN A 182 -5.20 -9.46 -5.82
CA GLN A 182 -6.21 -8.89 -4.94
C GLN A 182 -7.50 -9.68 -5.07
N VAL A 183 -8.08 -10.07 -3.95
CA VAL A 183 -9.36 -10.81 -3.90
C VAL A 183 -10.47 -9.85 -3.54
N GLU A 184 -11.38 -9.62 -4.47
CA GLU A 184 -12.43 -8.60 -4.41
C GLU A 184 -11.86 -7.18 -4.34
N ASN A 185 -12.71 -6.15 -4.31
CA ASN A 185 -12.26 -4.76 -4.22
C ASN A 185 -13.18 -3.93 -3.35
N GLU A 186 -12.61 -3.21 -2.37
CA GLU A 186 -13.32 -2.26 -1.51
C GLU A 186 -14.67 -2.81 -1.03
N THR A 187 -14.59 -4.00 -0.46
CA THR A 187 -15.77 -4.73 0.01
C THR A 187 -16.44 -4.01 1.17
N GLY A 188 -17.73 -4.18 1.29
CA GLY A 188 -18.56 -3.56 2.33
C GLY A 188 -19.93 -3.19 1.80
N LEU A 189 -20.81 -2.72 2.66
CA LEU A 189 -22.16 -2.31 2.28
C LEU A 189 -22.28 -0.78 2.31
N LEU A 190 -22.72 -0.19 1.21
CA LEU A 190 -23.11 1.23 1.13
C LEU A 190 -24.62 1.40 1.23
N GLY A 191 -25.05 2.48 1.89
CA GLY A 191 -26.45 2.87 2.04
C GLY A 191 -27.14 2.34 3.30
N ASP A 192 -26.56 1.37 4.00
CA ASP A 192 -26.99 0.92 5.33
C ASP A 192 -25.80 0.32 6.09
N SER A 193 -25.88 0.24 7.39
CA SER A 193 -24.84 -0.37 8.23
C SER A 193 -24.86 -1.91 8.19
N ARG A 194 -25.96 -2.56 7.78
CA ARG A 194 -26.02 -4.00 7.50
C ARG A 194 -27.11 -4.37 6.50
N ASP A 195 -27.04 -5.57 5.94
CA ASP A 195 -28.12 -6.19 5.18
C ASP A 195 -29.38 -6.35 6.07
N ARG A 196 -30.51 -5.84 5.60
CA ARG A 196 -31.83 -5.93 6.25
C ARG A 196 -32.73 -6.98 5.60
N SER A 197 -32.21 -7.85 4.78
CA SER A 197 -32.97 -8.98 4.24
C SER A 197 -33.42 -9.91 5.40
N ARG A 198 -34.52 -10.63 5.18
CA ARG A 198 -35.03 -11.59 6.17
C ARG A 198 -33.97 -12.63 6.58
N ARG A 199 -33.09 -13.02 5.66
CA ARG A 199 -31.98 -13.94 5.91
C ARG A 199 -30.96 -13.30 6.87
N ALA A 200 -30.58 -12.05 6.61
CA ALA A 200 -29.64 -11.32 7.44
C ALA A 200 -30.22 -10.99 8.83
N ASP A 201 -31.49 -10.60 8.91
CA ASP A 201 -32.18 -10.37 10.19
C ASP A 201 -32.17 -11.64 11.05
N LYS A 202 -32.41 -12.81 10.43
CA LYS A 202 -32.34 -14.10 11.14
C LYS A 202 -30.91 -14.39 11.63
N ALA A 203 -29.91 -14.22 10.78
CA ALA A 203 -28.51 -14.48 11.15
C ALA A 203 -27.99 -13.50 12.20
N PHE A 204 -28.42 -12.23 12.17
CA PHE A 204 -28.05 -11.22 13.18
C PHE A 204 -28.63 -11.54 14.56
N ALA A 205 -29.80 -12.19 14.62
CA ALA A 205 -30.41 -12.63 15.87
C ALA A 205 -29.73 -13.87 16.50
N GLU A 206 -28.93 -14.60 15.75
CA GLU A 206 -28.14 -15.73 16.28
C GLU A 206 -26.94 -15.21 17.08
N PRO A 207 -26.45 -15.99 18.06
CA PRO A 207 -25.22 -15.64 18.78
C PRO A 207 -24.00 -15.52 17.86
N ILE A 208 -23.05 -14.68 18.26
CA ILE A 208 -21.74 -14.61 17.61
C ILE A 208 -21.07 -15.98 17.65
N PRO A 209 -20.41 -16.44 16.58
CA PRO A 209 -19.63 -17.67 16.60
C PRO A 209 -18.61 -17.69 17.74
N SER A 210 -18.68 -18.70 18.60
CA SER A 210 -17.82 -18.79 19.79
C SER A 210 -16.33 -18.77 19.44
N GLN A 211 -15.97 -19.37 18.28
CA GLN A 211 -14.59 -19.38 17.78
C GLN A 211 -14.04 -17.98 17.49
N LEU A 212 -14.89 -17.04 17.02
CA LEU A 212 -14.49 -15.65 16.82
C LEU A 212 -14.18 -14.98 18.17
N LEU A 213 -15.06 -15.13 19.17
CA LEU A 213 -14.82 -14.57 20.50
C LEU A 213 -13.57 -15.16 21.17
N GLU A 214 -13.39 -16.47 21.06
CA GLU A 214 -12.18 -17.16 21.57
C GLU A 214 -10.90 -16.66 20.87
N HIS A 215 -10.97 -16.40 19.57
CA HIS A 215 -9.84 -15.85 18.81
C HIS A 215 -9.50 -14.44 19.31
N LEU A 216 -10.50 -13.55 19.40
CA LEU A 216 -10.32 -12.19 19.91
C LEU A 216 -9.78 -12.17 21.35
N GLY A 217 -10.09 -13.20 22.17
CA GLY A 217 -9.56 -13.35 23.52
C GLY A 217 -8.12 -13.87 23.60
N LYS A 218 -7.59 -14.46 22.53
CA LYS A 218 -6.25 -15.08 22.50
C LYS A 218 -5.18 -14.20 21.86
N ILE A 219 -5.58 -13.24 21.03
CA ILE A 219 -4.66 -12.35 20.33
C ILE A 219 -4.49 -11.03 21.07
N GLU A 220 -3.40 -10.34 20.81
CA GLU A 220 -3.33 -8.91 21.06
C GLU A 220 -4.11 -8.21 19.96
N THR A 221 -5.32 -7.74 20.28
CA THR A 221 -6.19 -7.08 19.31
C THR A 221 -5.64 -5.74 18.86
N HIS A 222 -5.97 -5.34 17.64
CA HIS A 222 -5.57 -4.08 17.02
C HIS A 222 -5.93 -2.87 17.89
N SER A 223 -5.10 -1.84 17.92
CA SER A 223 -5.32 -0.65 18.75
C SER A 223 -6.66 0.04 18.49
N GLN A 224 -7.09 0.11 17.22
CA GLN A 224 -8.38 0.69 16.84
C GLN A 224 -9.56 -0.21 17.24
N PHE A 225 -9.39 -1.55 17.25
CA PHE A 225 -10.38 -2.46 17.80
C PHE A 225 -10.57 -2.22 19.30
N LYS A 226 -9.47 -2.16 20.06
CA LYS A 226 -9.52 -1.86 21.51
C LYS A 226 -10.19 -0.52 21.82
N LYS A 227 -9.88 0.51 21.00
CA LYS A 227 -10.50 1.83 21.12
C LYS A 227 -12.01 1.80 20.85
N ARG A 228 -12.44 1.07 19.82
CA ARG A 228 -13.85 1.01 19.41
C ARG A 228 -14.69 0.09 20.32
N PHE A 229 -14.10 -1.02 20.78
CA PHE A 229 -14.77 -2.10 21.54
C PHE A 229 -14.03 -2.44 22.84
N PRO A 230 -13.88 -1.48 23.78
CA PRO A 230 -13.03 -1.65 24.96
C PRO A 230 -13.48 -2.74 25.93
N ASN A 231 -14.75 -3.12 25.88
CA ASN A 231 -15.37 -4.09 26.79
C ASN A 231 -15.86 -5.36 26.08
N ALA A 232 -15.35 -5.63 24.85
CA ALA A 232 -15.76 -6.82 24.12
C ALA A 232 -15.43 -8.10 24.91
N PRO A 233 -16.44 -8.94 25.25
CA PRO A 233 -16.20 -10.20 25.93
C PRO A 233 -15.46 -11.18 25.01
N THR A 234 -14.61 -11.99 25.59
CA THR A 234 -13.71 -12.92 24.87
C THR A 234 -14.16 -14.40 24.98
N SER A 235 -15.31 -14.66 25.59
CA SER A 235 -15.86 -16.00 25.74
C SER A 235 -17.34 -15.95 26.06
N GLY A 236 -18.03 -17.06 25.92
CA GLY A 236 -19.45 -17.20 26.21
C GLY A 236 -20.35 -17.09 24.97
N SER A 237 -21.66 -17.10 25.20
CA SER A 237 -22.66 -16.92 24.15
C SER A 237 -23.21 -15.51 24.23
N HIS A 238 -22.96 -14.70 23.22
CA HIS A 238 -23.31 -13.28 23.20
C HIS A 238 -23.96 -12.89 21.88
N SER A 239 -24.83 -11.91 21.89
CA SER A 239 -25.38 -11.29 20.69
C SER A 239 -24.39 -10.24 20.13
N TRP A 240 -24.53 -9.88 18.86
CA TRP A 240 -23.76 -8.82 18.22
C TRP A 240 -23.87 -7.50 18.98
N ASP A 241 -25.11 -7.12 19.37
CA ASP A 241 -25.35 -5.89 20.12
C ASP A 241 -24.69 -5.87 21.51
N SER A 242 -24.64 -7.04 22.19
CA SER A 242 -24.03 -7.10 23.53
C SER A 242 -22.49 -7.00 23.50
N VAL A 243 -21.84 -7.41 22.40
CA VAL A 243 -20.38 -7.38 22.24
C VAL A 243 -19.90 -6.07 21.65
N PHE A 244 -20.52 -5.65 20.56
CA PHE A 244 -20.04 -4.54 19.75
C PHE A 244 -20.83 -3.23 19.97
N GLY A 245 -21.82 -3.23 20.86
CA GLY A 245 -22.69 -2.09 21.10
C GLY A 245 -23.86 -2.03 20.11
N ALA A 246 -25.08 -1.84 20.60
CA ALA A 246 -26.26 -1.80 19.76
C ALA A 246 -26.21 -0.72 18.68
N GLY A 247 -26.70 -1.04 17.48
CA GLY A 247 -26.78 -0.12 16.36
C GLY A 247 -25.67 -0.29 15.31
N PRO A 248 -25.15 0.81 14.70
CA PRO A 248 -24.23 0.74 13.57
C PRO A 248 -22.96 -0.09 13.83
N SER A 249 -22.38 -0.03 15.01
CA SER A 249 -21.16 -0.76 15.36
C SER A 249 -21.36 -2.28 15.36
N ALA A 250 -22.45 -2.77 15.98
CA ALA A 250 -22.78 -4.21 15.94
C ALA A 250 -23.16 -4.67 14.53
N ASN A 251 -23.86 -3.82 13.78
CA ASN A 251 -24.22 -4.08 12.39
C ASN A 251 -22.96 -4.23 11.52
N GLU A 252 -21.99 -3.35 11.69
CA GLU A 252 -20.72 -3.40 10.94
C GLU A 252 -19.90 -4.63 11.30
N ALA A 253 -19.75 -4.96 12.59
CA ALA A 253 -19.05 -6.16 13.02
C ALA A 253 -19.68 -7.44 12.43
N PHE A 254 -21.01 -7.49 12.37
CA PHE A 254 -21.74 -8.57 11.70
C PHE A 254 -21.44 -8.63 10.20
N MET A 255 -21.47 -7.47 9.51
CA MET A 255 -21.12 -7.42 8.08
C MET A 255 -19.66 -7.80 7.85
N ALA A 256 -18.74 -7.30 8.68
CA ALA A 256 -17.33 -7.64 8.60
C ALA A 256 -17.09 -9.15 8.73
N HIS A 257 -17.79 -9.81 9.65
CA HIS A 257 -17.70 -11.27 9.79
C HIS A 257 -18.20 -12.01 8.55
N HIS A 258 -19.35 -11.65 8.01
CA HIS A 258 -19.93 -12.37 6.86
C HIS A 258 -19.21 -12.07 5.55
N ILE A 259 -18.80 -10.82 5.31
CA ILE A 259 -18.05 -10.43 4.13
C ILE A 259 -16.66 -11.07 4.17
N SER A 260 -15.94 -10.97 5.28
CA SER A 260 -14.62 -11.58 5.41
C SER A 260 -14.67 -13.12 5.31
N SER A 261 -15.71 -13.75 5.84
CA SER A 261 -15.93 -15.20 5.66
C SER A 261 -16.14 -15.58 4.18
N PHE A 262 -16.88 -14.77 3.44
CA PHE A 262 -17.06 -14.94 2.00
C PHE A 262 -15.73 -14.80 1.26
N VAL A 263 -15.03 -13.67 1.43
CA VAL A 263 -13.74 -13.36 0.79
C VAL A 263 -12.68 -14.40 1.17
N GLY A 264 -12.64 -14.82 2.43
CA GLY A 264 -11.71 -15.85 2.92
C GLY A 264 -11.88 -17.20 2.22
N ARG A 265 -13.11 -17.57 1.90
CA ARG A 265 -13.42 -18.81 1.16
C ARG A 265 -13.03 -18.69 -0.31
N VAL A 266 -13.26 -17.55 -0.93
CA VAL A 266 -12.81 -17.27 -2.31
C VAL A 266 -11.28 -17.31 -2.36
N ALA A 267 -10.61 -16.60 -1.45
CA ALA A 267 -9.15 -16.60 -1.34
C ALA A 267 -8.57 -18.01 -1.13
N ALA A 268 -9.15 -18.79 -0.22
CA ALA A 268 -8.71 -20.16 0.06
C ALA A 268 -8.82 -21.07 -1.16
N ALA A 269 -9.89 -20.92 -1.95
CA ALA A 269 -10.08 -21.68 -3.17
C ALA A 269 -8.99 -21.38 -4.22
N GLY A 270 -8.66 -20.11 -4.42
CA GLY A 270 -7.60 -19.72 -5.36
C GLY A 270 -6.19 -20.05 -4.85
N LYS A 271 -5.90 -19.78 -3.57
CA LYS A 271 -4.59 -20.06 -2.95
C LYS A 271 -4.18 -21.54 -3.07
N LYS A 272 -5.16 -22.43 -3.03
CA LYS A 272 -4.95 -23.87 -3.21
C LYS A 272 -4.45 -24.22 -4.61
N GLU A 273 -4.90 -23.51 -5.63
CA GLU A 273 -4.53 -23.76 -7.03
C GLU A 273 -3.18 -23.11 -7.39
N TYR A 274 -2.96 -21.88 -6.95
CA TYR A 274 -1.73 -21.13 -7.22
C TYR A 274 -1.33 -20.32 -5.97
N PRO A 275 -0.33 -20.77 -5.20
CA PRO A 275 -0.03 -20.22 -3.87
C PRO A 275 0.86 -18.97 -3.90
N ILE A 276 0.62 -18.03 -4.80
CA ILE A 276 1.22 -16.69 -4.78
C ILE A 276 0.54 -15.80 -3.73
N PRO A 277 1.11 -14.65 -3.35
CA PRO A 277 0.52 -13.76 -2.36
C PRO A 277 -0.88 -13.27 -2.76
N LEU A 278 -1.80 -13.29 -1.80
CA LEU A 278 -3.16 -12.79 -1.93
C LEU A 278 -3.43 -11.71 -0.89
N TYR A 279 -4.19 -10.67 -1.26
CA TYR A 279 -4.63 -9.61 -0.36
C TYR A 279 -6.03 -9.11 -0.75
N THR A 280 -6.60 -8.24 0.07
CA THR A 280 -7.78 -7.43 -0.29
C THR A 280 -7.59 -6.01 0.20
N ASN A 281 -8.28 -5.05 -0.41
CA ASN A 281 -8.17 -3.63 -0.13
C ASN A 281 -9.40 -3.06 0.59
N THR A 282 -9.28 -1.81 1.02
CA THR A 282 -10.23 -1.15 1.90
C THR A 282 -10.51 0.27 1.47
N TRP A 283 -11.76 0.61 1.21
CA TRP A 283 -12.25 1.98 1.25
C TRP A 283 -12.35 2.41 2.71
N LEU A 284 -11.47 3.31 3.14
CA LEU A 284 -11.32 3.70 4.54
C LEU A 284 -12.49 4.53 5.07
N ASN A 285 -12.81 4.31 6.36
CA ASN A 285 -13.64 5.22 7.14
C ASN A 285 -12.81 6.39 7.69
N PHE A 286 -13.49 7.43 8.16
CA PHE A 286 -12.90 8.44 9.03
C PHE A 286 -13.86 8.81 10.15
N ASP A 287 -13.39 8.79 11.39
CA ASP A 287 -14.17 9.16 12.57
C ASP A 287 -14.15 10.67 12.81
N ASP A 288 -13.14 11.36 12.30
CA ASP A 288 -12.91 12.80 12.48
C ASP A 288 -12.54 13.43 11.13
N PRO A 289 -13.30 14.44 10.64
CA PRO A 289 -12.94 15.17 9.41
C PRO A 289 -11.55 15.78 9.42
N SER A 290 -10.96 16.05 10.60
CA SER A 290 -9.60 16.53 10.72
C SER A 290 -8.54 15.52 10.27
N GLN A 291 -8.90 14.24 10.14
CA GLN A 291 -8.04 13.17 9.63
C GLN A 291 -7.93 13.18 8.10
N LEU A 292 -8.72 14.00 7.42
CA LEU A 292 -8.68 14.11 5.97
C LEU A 292 -7.83 15.29 5.54
N ASP A 293 -6.95 15.07 4.56
CA ASP A 293 -6.24 16.13 3.86
C ASP A 293 -7.03 16.53 2.59
N LEU A 294 -7.90 17.51 2.75
CA LEU A 294 -8.76 18.02 1.68
C LEU A 294 -8.23 19.32 1.05
N ARG A 295 -6.99 19.71 1.34
CA ARG A 295 -6.41 20.94 0.79
C ARG A 295 -6.35 20.90 -0.74
N GLY A 296 -6.95 21.92 -1.36
CA GLY A 296 -6.96 22.05 -2.83
C GLY A 296 -7.84 21.05 -3.59
N VAL A 297 -8.66 20.27 -2.90
CA VAL A 297 -9.53 19.26 -3.51
C VAL A 297 -11.00 19.56 -3.19
N PRO A 298 -11.91 19.56 -4.19
CA PRO A 298 -13.33 19.63 -3.92
C PRO A 298 -13.79 18.45 -3.07
N ILE A 299 -14.60 18.68 -2.06
CA ILE A 299 -15.16 17.62 -1.21
C ILE A 299 -16.09 16.75 -2.05
N VAL A 300 -15.69 15.59 -2.46
CA VAL A 300 -16.58 14.71 -3.23
C VAL A 300 -16.54 13.25 -2.82
N VAL A 301 -15.46 12.69 -2.30
CA VAL A 301 -15.36 11.22 -2.17
C VAL A 301 -14.45 10.83 -1.00
N GLY A 302 -14.73 11.28 0.17
CA GLY A 302 -14.15 10.64 1.33
C GLY A 302 -15.20 9.71 1.90
N GLY A 303 -14.96 8.54 2.32
CA GLY A 303 -15.90 7.75 3.11
C GLY A 303 -16.66 8.62 4.15
N GLY A 304 -17.23 8.00 5.16
CA GLY A 304 -17.91 8.72 6.24
C GLY A 304 -17.48 8.20 7.59
N ALA A 305 -18.01 8.82 8.64
CA ALA A 305 -17.80 8.37 10.01
C ALA A 305 -18.69 7.17 10.38
N GLU A 306 -19.84 7.03 9.71
CA GLU A 306 -20.82 6.01 10.03
C GLU A 306 -20.80 4.86 9.02
N PRO A 307 -20.90 3.59 9.48
CA PRO A 307 -21.04 2.43 8.62
C PRO A 307 -22.23 2.55 7.67
N GLY A 308 -21.99 2.35 6.37
CA GLY A 308 -22.96 2.55 5.31
C GLY A 308 -22.80 3.90 4.58
N VAL A 309 -22.14 4.89 5.17
CA VAL A 309 -21.61 6.08 4.46
C VAL A 309 -20.24 5.75 3.85
N TYR A 310 -19.41 5.01 4.57
CA TYR A 310 -18.32 4.21 4.01
C TYR A 310 -18.77 2.74 3.91
N PRO A 311 -18.12 1.88 3.13
CA PRO A 311 -18.52 0.47 2.98
C PRO A 311 -18.48 -0.29 4.30
N SER A 312 -19.65 -0.50 4.92
CA SER A 312 -19.81 -1.18 6.20
C SER A 312 -19.32 -2.64 6.13
N GLY A 313 -18.41 -3.00 7.01
CA GLY A 313 -17.86 -4.34 7.12
C GLY A 313 -16.66 -4.63 6.21
N GLY A 314 -16.13 -3.62 5.49
CA GLY A 314 -14.83 -3.71 4.84
C GLY A 314 -13.68 -3.78 5.86
N PRO A 315 -12.43 -4.12 5.44
CA PRO A 315 -11.32 -4.32 6.36
C PRO A 315 -10.73 -3.02 6.93
N CYS A 316 -11.59 -2.17 7.53
CA CYS A 316 -11.19 -0.98 8.26
C CYS A 316 -10.45 -1.33 9.56
N PRO A 317 -9.58 -0.44 10.09
CA PRO A 317 -8.69 -0.74 11.22
C PRO A 317 -9.38 -1.33 12.46
N HIS A 318 -10.60 -0.87 12.78
CA HIS A 318 -11.34 -1.31 13.94
C HIS A 318 -12.02 -2.69 13.80
N VAL A 319 -12.01 -3.30 12.61
CA VAL A 319 -12.55 -4.65 12.36
C VAL A 319 -11.53 -5.60 11.72
N LEU A 320 -10.26 -5.19 11.62
CA LEU A 320 -9.18 -6.01 11.03
C LEU A 320 -9.03 -7.36 11.73
N ASP A 321 -9.22 -7.44 13.04
CA ASP A 321 -9.10 -8.72 13.77
C ASP A 321 -10.20 -9.72 13.39
N ILE A 322 -11.41 -9.23 13.06
CA ILE A 322 -12.49 -10.07 12.51
C ILE A 322 -12.11 -10.57 11.11
N TRP A 323 -11.53 -9.69 10.28
CA TRP A 323 -11.06 -10.05 8.95
C TRP A 323 -9.97 -11.12 9.02
N ARG A 324 -8.93 -10.92 9.82
CA ARG A 324 -7.81 -11.88 9.97
C ARG A 324 -8.28 -13.25 10.43
N PHE A 325 -9.27 -13.29 11.33
CA PHE A 325 -9.88 -14.55 11.75
C PHE A 325 -10.49 -15.33 10.57
N ASN A 326 -11.21 -14.66 9.69
CA ASN A 326 -11.95 -15.28 8.60
C ASN A 326 -11.13 -15.46 7.31
N THR A 327 -9.98 -14.80 7.17
CA THR A 327 -9.20 -14.78 5.93
C THR A 327 -7.76 -15.30 6.08
N PRO A 328 -7.54 -16.49 6.65
CA PRO A 328 -6.18 -17.01 6.87
C PRO A 328 -5.41 -17.30 5.57
N SER A 329 -6.08 -17.29 4.42
CA SER A 329 -5.47 -17.46 3.09
C SER A 329 -5.07 -16.14 2.42
N LEU A 330 -5.45 -15.00 2.96
CA LEU A 330 -4.88 -13.71 2.59
C LEU A 330 -3.56 -13.51 3.34
N ASP A 331 -2.55 -13.03 2.66
CA ASP A 331 -1.23 -12.78 3.25
C ASP A 331 -1.21 -11.44 3.99
N PHE A 332 -2.06 -10.48 3.60
CA PHE A 332 -2.21 -9.17 4.24
C PHE A 332 -3.50 -8.46 3.83
N LEU A 333 -3.80 -7.36 4.53
CA LEU A 333 -4.91 -6.44 4.28
C LEU A 333 -4.34 -5.06 3.97
N SER A 334 -4.92 -4.34 2.99
CA SER A 334 -4.36 -3.12 2.41
C SER A 334 -5.32 -1.93 2.49
N PRO A 335 -4.83 -0.69 2.72
CA PRO A 335 -5.65 0.51 2.65
C PRO A 335 -5.61 1.17 1.27
N ASP A 336 -6.73 1.71 0.79
CA ASP A 336 -6.76 2.68 -0.29
C ASP A 336 -6.66 4.09 0.30
N LEU A 337 -5.61 4.83 -0.06
CA LEU A 337 -5.17 5.97 0.70
C LEU A 337 -5.17 7.26 -0.15
N TYR A 338 -6.27 8.01 -0.10
CA TYR A 338 -6.41 9.22 -0.89
C TYR A 338 -6.30 10.53 -0.09
N PHE A 339 -7.09 10.67 0.98
CA PHE A 339 -7.25 11.93 1.71
C PHE A 339 -6.98 11.82 3.21
N HIS A 340 -6.75 10.64 3.71
CA HIS A 340 -6.47 10.38 5.12
C HIS A 340 -5.06 10.82 5.49
N ASP A 341 -4.80 11.03 6.77
CA ASP A 341 -3.46 11.19 7.28
C ASP A 341 -2.61 9.94 6.95
N TYR A 342 -1.64 10.14 6.06
CA TYR A 342 -0.89 9.06 5.44
C TYR A 342 -0.10 8.23 6.47
N GLU A 343 0.55 8.93 7.43
CA GLU A 343 1.35 8.28 8.45
C GLU A 343 0.50 7.45 9.40
N THR A 344 -0.63 7.99 9.85
CA THR A 344 -1.58 7.28 10.73
C THR A 344 -2.12 6.02 10.07
N VAL A 345 -2.47 6.08 8.78
CA VAL A 345 -2.96 4.90 8.05
C VAL A 345 -1.85 3.86 7.89
N CYS A 346 -0.64 4.27 7.48
CA CYS A 346 0.50 3.35 7.37
C CYS A 346 0.78 2.65 8.71
N LYS A 347 0.75 3.38 9.82
CA LYS A 347 0.92 2.84 11.17
C LYS A 347 -0.17 1.82 11.52
N ASN A 348 -1.44 2.15 11.26
CA ASN A 348 -2.55 1.23 11.54
C ASN A 348 -2.42 -0.07 10.75
N TYR A 349 -2.04 0.00 9.46
CA TYR A 349 -1.94 -1.19 8.60
C TYR A 349 -0.61 -1.97 8.73
N THR A 350 0.36 -1.46 9.48
CA THR A 350 1.58 -2.21 9.86
C THR A 350 1.49 -2.80 11.26
N GLU A 351 0.48 -2.42 12.04
CA GLU A 351 0.25 -2.99 13.37
C GLU A 351 0.07 -4.51 13.30
N GLN A 352 0.56 -5.22 14.32
CA GLN A 352 0.55 -6.69 14.40
C GLN A 352 1.34 -7.38 13.26
N GLY A 353 2.30 -6.66 12.63
CA GLY A 353 3.18 -7.20 11.61
C GLY A 353 2.53 -7.46 10.25
N ASN A 354 1.40 -6.81 9.94
CA ASN A 354 0.82 -6.85 8.60
C ASN A 354 1.74 -6.13 7.60
N PRO A 355 2.11 -6.74 6.48
CA PRO A 355 2.87 -6.07 5.43
C PRO A 355 2.10 -4.88 4.86
N LEU A 356 2.77 -3.73 4.74
CA LEU A 356 2.14 -2.57 4.12
C LEU A 356 2.21 -2.68 2.59
N PHE A 357 1.07 -2.58 1.96
CA PHE A 357 0.90 -2.34 0.54
C PHE A 357 -0.23 -1.34 0.35
N ILE A 358 -0.03 -0.32 -0.46
CA ILE A 358 -1.05 0.70 -0.76
C ILE A 358 -1.43 0.52 -2.22
N PRO A 359 -2.50 -0.25 -2.52
CA PRO A 359 -2.90 -0.55 -3.90
C PRO A 359 -3.46 0.67 -4.62
N GLU A 360 -4.12 1.57 -3.89
CA GLU A 360 -4.66 2.79 -4.45
C GLU A 360 -4.24 4.03 -3.65
N GLN A 361 -3.68 5.03 -4.35
CA GLN A 361 -3.41 6.36 -3.77
C GLN A 361 -3.55 7.47 -4.83
N ARG A 362 -3.41 8.72 -4.38
CA ARG A 362 -3.37 9.89 -5.26
C ARG A 362 -2.18 9.82 -6.21
N ARG A 363 -2.39 10.25 -7.48
CA ARG A 363 -1.35 10.30 -8.53
C ARG A 363 -0.70 11.68 -8.72
N ASP A 364 -1.14 12.67 -7.96
CA ASP A 364 -0.61 14.03 -8.00
C ASP A 364 0.70 14.20 -7.18
N GLU A 365 1.23 15.42 -7.14
CA GLU A 365 2.44 15.75 -6.38
C GLU A 365 2.36 15.35 -4.90
N ASN A 366 1.17 15.48 -4.31
CA ASN A 366 0.93 15.09 -2.94
C ASN A 366 1.12 13.58 -2.74
N GLY A 367 0.49 12.75 -3.59
CA GLY A 367 0.67 11.29 -3.53
C GLY A 367 2.09 10.85 -3.85
N ALA A 368 2.72 11.47 -4.85
CA ALA A 368 4.09 11.11 -5.26
C ALA A 368 5.11 11.31 -4.12
N ARG A 369 5.03 12.41 -3.38
CA ARG A 369 5.95 12.66 -2.24
C ARG A 369 5.78 11.66 -1.09
N ARG A 370 4.60 11.09 -0.91
CA ARG A 370 4.31 10.18 0.18
C ARG A 370 4.86 8.77 0.00
N VAL A 371 5.25 8.40 -1.23
CA VAL A 371 5.86 7.08 -1.48
C VAL A 371 7.12 6.87 -0.64
N TRP A 372 7.89 7.91 -0.37
CA TRP A 372 9.10 7.85 0.45
C TRP A 372 8.82 7.34 1.86
N LEU A 373 7.74 7.85 2.49
CA LEU A 373 7.34 7.39 3.82
C LEU A 373 6.94 5.92 3.80
N SER A 374 6.13 5.51 2.81
CA SER A 374 5.70 4.11 2.65
C SER A 374 6.90 3.17 2.52
N TYR A 375 7.80 3.44 1.58
CA TYR A 375 8.91 2.53 1.29
C TYR A 375 9.99 2.54 2.39
N ALA A 376 10.45 3.72 2.80
CA ALA A 376 11.61 3.81 3.67
C ALA A 376 11.26 3.72 5.16
N THR A 377 10.15 4.29 5.63
CA THR A 377 9.77 4.22 7.04
C THR A 377 9.00 2.94 7.36
N TYR A 378 8.01 2.60 6.52
CA TYR A 378 7.09 1.49 6.81
C TYR A 378 7.43 0.20 6.06
N SER A 379 8.55 0.15 5.32
CA SER A 379 8.97 -1.04 4.55
C SER A 379 7.89 -1.54 3.60
N GLY A 380 7.15 -0.61 2.97
CA GLY A 380 6.04 -0.92 2.10
C GLY A 380 6.45 -1.78 0.90
N LEU A 381 5.62 -2.75 0.56
CA LEU A 381 5.79 -3.59 -0.63
C LEU A 381 5.58 -2.79 -1.92
N GLY A 382 4.77 -1.73 -1.85
CA GLY A 382 4.47 -0.83 -2.96
C GLY A 382 3.47 0.24 -2.55
N ALA A 383 3.45 1.34 -3.32
CA ALA A 383 2.44 2.40 -3.21
C ALA A 383 2.03 2.79 -4.64
N SER A 384 0.78 2.53 -5.00
CA SER A 384 0.29 2.52 -6.37
C SER A 384 -0.66 3.69 -6.63
N PRO A 385 -0.25 4.71 -7.42
CA PRO A 385 -1.18 5.73 -7.87
C PRO A 385 -2.27 5.15 -8.78
N PHE A 386 -3.54 5.50 -8.52
CA PHE A 386 -4.67 5.09 -9.33
C PHE A 386 -4.79 5.91 -10.64
N GLY A 387 -5.21 5.25 -11.72
CA GLY A 387 -5.38 5.88 -13.03
C GLY A 387 -4.05 6.25 -13.67
N ILE A 388 -3.02 5.43 -13.44
CA ILE A 388 -1.64 5.67 -13.84
C ILE A 388 -1.47 5.76 -15.35
N ASP A 389 -2.29 5.06 -16.11
CA ASP A 389 -2.32 5.03 -17.57
C ASP A 389 -2.73 6.36 -18.22
N THR A 390 -3.05 7.39 -17.42
CA THR A 390 -3.34 8.75 -17.88
C THR A 390 -2.52 9.83 -17.17
N GLY A 391 -1.44 9.48 -16.45
CA GLY A 391 -0.62 10.48 -15.75
C GLY A 391 0.44 9.83 -14.86
N ALA A 392 1.47 9.27 -15.46
CA ALA A 392 2.55 8.58 -14.76
C ALA A 392 3.76 9.46 -14.42
N GLU A 393 3.89 10.63 -15.05
CA GLU A 393 5.11 11.43 -15.03
C GLU A 393 5.45 11.96 -13.63
N VAL A 394 4.44 12.29 -12.84
CA VAL A 394 4.61 12.88 -11.50
C VAL A 394 5.29 11.88 -10.58
N VAL A 395 4.75 10.66 -10.47
CA VAL A 395 5.36 9.61 -9.63
C VAL A 395 6.62 9.03 -10.26
N GLY A 396 6.72 9.05 -11.59
CA GLY A 396 7.87 8.54 -12.35
C GLY A 396 9.20 9.17 -11.94
N ARG A 397 9.20 10.44 -11.52
CA ARG A 397 10.37 11.11 -10.97
C ARG A 397 10.88 10.46 -9.68
N GLU A 398 9.96 10.13 -8.78
CA GLU A 398 10.28 9.49 -7.50
C GLU A 398 10.67 8.02 -7.73
N PHE A 399 9.94 7.33 -8.61
CA PHE A 399 10.23 5.93 -8.96
C PHE A 399 11.57 5.74 -9.65
N LYS A 400 12.02 6.73 -10.43
CA LYS A 400 13.39 6.73 -10.97
C LYS A 400 14.43 6.63 -9.86
N LEU A 401 14.33 7.47 -8.84
CA LEU A 401 15.27 7.50 -7.72
C LEU A 401 15.19 6.22 -6.88
N LEU A 402 13.97 5.73 -6.61
CA LEU A 402 13.77 4.45 -5.92
C LEU A 402 14.36 3.28 -6.70
N ALA A 403 14.18 3.23 -8.03
CA ALA A 403 14.80 2.20 -8.87
C ALA A 403 16.34 2.25 -8.79
N GLN A 404 16.92 3.44 -8.89
CA GLN A 404 18.36 3.68 -8.82
C GLN A 404 18.99 3.30 -7.48
N THR A 405 18.24 3.39 -6.40
CA THR A 405 18.70 3.12 -5.02
C THR A 405 18.08 1.87 -4.41
N SER A 406 17.41 1.06 -5.22
CA SER A 406 16.64 -0.12 -4.77
C SER A 406 17.46 -1.12 -3.95
N SER A 407 18.70 -1.39 -4.34
CA SER A 407 19.58 -2.31 -3.61
C SER A 407 19.92 -1.80 -2.21
N TYR A 408 20.13 -0.51 -2.04
CA TYR A 408 20.38 0.10 -0.73
C TYR A 408 19.13 0.03 0.14
N LEU A 409 17.97 0.39 -0.41
CA LEU A 409 16.69 0.36 0.31
C LEU A 409 16.31 -1.06 0.75
N LEU A 410 16.46 -2.06 -0.14
CA LEU A 410 16.09 -3.45 0.16
C LEU A 410 17.04 -4.14 1.15
N ASN A 411 18.31 -3.72 1.20
CA ASN A 411 19.31 -4.30 2.09
C ASN A 411 19.38 -3.60 3.46
N ALA A 412 18.94 -2.35 3.56
CA ALA A 412 18.94 -1.61 4.84
C ALA A 412 17.89 -2.19 5.81
N ALA A 413 18.26 -2.31 7.08
CA ALA A 413 17.29 -2.64 8.11
C ALA A 413 16.27 -1.51 8.31
N PRO A 414 15.05 -1.79 8.79
CA PRO A 414 14.04 -0.75 9.02
C PRO A 414 14.50 0.36 9.96
N GLU A 415 15.34 0.03 10.94
CA GLU A 415 15.96 0.96 11.87
C GLU A 415 17.01 1.86 11.22
N ASP A 416 17.63 1.44 10.11
CA ASP A 416 18.70 2.15 9.41
C ASP A 416 18.20 3.08 8.30
N ARG A 417 16.89 3.31 8.19
CA ARG A 417 16.34 4.16 7.15
C ARG A 417 15.05 4.84 7.57
N PHE A 418 14.76 5.98 6.99
CA PHE A 418 13.46 6.63 7.10
C PHE A 418 13.17 7.49 5.87
N GLY A 419 11.89 7.56 5.50
CA GLY A 419 11.36 8.44 4.48
C GLY A 419 10.60 9.60 5.11
N PHE A 420 10.48 10.68 4.35
CA PHE A 420 9.81 11.89 4.77
C PHE A 420 9.25 12.66 3.57
N PHE A 421 8.38 13.63 3.86
CA PHE A 421 7.86 14.55 2.86
C PHE A 421 7.57 15.92 3.47
N PHE A 422 7.53 16.92 2.60
CA PHE A 422 7.08 18.29 2.89
C PHE A 422 6.10 18.72 1.82
N ASP A 423 4.93 19.20 2.22
CA ASP A 423 3.92 19.77 1.29
C ASP A 423 4.24 21.22 0.94
N GLU A 424 3.52 21.80 -0.02
CA GLU A 424 3.76 23.17 -0.53
C GLU A 424 3.67 24.22 0.58
N GLU A 425 2.71 24.05 1.49
CA GLU A 425 2.52 24.94 2.62
C GLU A 425 2.75 24.19 3.95
N PRO A 426 3.41 24.82 4.93
CA PRO A 426 3.48 24.29 6.29
C PRO A 426 2.07 24.05 6.84
N CYS A 427 1.90 22.97 7.55
CA CYS A 427 0.64 22.59 8.13
C CYS A 427 0.89 21.98 9.51
N ASP A 428 0.05 22.30 10.47
CA ASP A 428 0.16 21.79 11.86
C ASP A 428 0.07 20.26 11.96
N LYS A 429 -0.41 19.61 10.90
CA LYS A 429 -0.52 18.14 10.84
C LYS A 429 0.79 17.43 10.51
N PHE A 430 1.74 18.12 9.83
CA PHE A 430 2.98 17.52 9.39
C PHE A 430 4.16 18.25 10.03
N PRO A 431 5.19 17.52 10.48
CA PRO A 431 6.34 18.14 11.10
C PRO A 431 7.08 19.03 10.10
N GLU A 432 7.60 20.16 10.56
CA GLU A 432 8.50 21.00 9.77
C GLU A 432 9.89 20.38 9.64
N GLN A 433 10.19 19.42 10.51
CA GLN A 433 11.42 18.64 10.49
C GLN A 433 11.13 17.16 10.77
N TRP A 434 11.94 16.28 10.19
CA TRP A 434 11.96 14.85 10.47
C TRP A 434 13.29 14.50 11.11
N THR A 435 13.26 13.70 12.17
CA THR A 435 14.48 13.36 12.90
C THR A 435 14.58 11.88 13.17
N ARG A 436 15.81 11.35 13.12
CA ARG A 436 16.13 9.99 13.56
C ARG A 436 17.53 9.93 14.17
N VAL A 437 17.69 9.10 15.19
CA VAL A 437 18.98 8.86 15.83
C VAL A 437 19.56 7.55 15.30
N PHE A 438 20.85 7.62 14.91
CA PHE A 438 21.66 6.49 14.48
C PHE A 438 22.96 6.48 15.30
N GLY A 439 23.07 5.53 16.24
CA GLY A 439 24.19 5.52 17.18
C GLY A 439 24.30 6.83 17.95
N ASP A 440 25.43 7.52 17.79
CA ASP A 440 25.72 8.79 18.47
C ASP A 440 25.32 10.04 17.66
N ILE A 441 24.73 9.86 16.47
CA ILE A 441 24.36 10.95 15.57
C ILE A 441 22.84 11.02 15.42
N LYS A 442 22.30 12.22 15.60
CA LYS A 442 20.94 12.57 15.26
C LYS A 442 20.93 13.24 13.88
N VAL A 443 20.24 12.65 12.93
CA VAL A 443 19.97 13.22 11.62
C VAL A 443 18.72 14.07 11.70
N ILE A 444 18.78 15.27 11.17
CA ILE A 444 17.69 16.24 11.14
C ILE A 444 17.48 16.64 9.69
N VAL A 445 16.30 16.32 9.17
CA VAL A 445 15.86 16.71 7.82
C VAL A 445 14.87 17.84 7.96
N GLU A 446 15.13 18.94 7.29
CA GLU A 446 14.32 20.14 7.35
C GLU A 446 13.88 20.56 5.95
N ARG A 447 12.76 21.26 5.88
CA ARG A 447 12.24 21.81 4.63
C ARG A 447 13.28 22.76 4.02
N CYS A 448 13.49 22.65 2.72
CA CYS A 448 14.31 23.61 2.00
C CYS A 448 13.61 24.97 1.95
N PHE A 449 14.24 25.96 2.55
CA PHE A 449 13.74 27.31 2.62
C PHE A 449 14.51 28.18 1.64
N VAL A 450 13.81 28.81 0.71
CA VAL A 450 14.41 29.72 -0.26
C VAL A 450 13.74 31.07 -0.14
N PHE A 451 14.48 32.06 0.41
CA PHE A 451 14.02 33.45 0.56
C PHE A 451 12.59 33.62 1.12
N GLY A 452 12.25 32.88 2.15
CA GLY A 452 10.96 32.98 2.82
C GLY A 452 9.82 32.21 2.14
N LYS A 453 10.11 31.44 1.10
CA LYS A 453 9.14 30.50 0.51
C LYS A 453 9.48 29.07 0.95
N PRO A 454 8.57 28.39 1.66
CA PRO A 454 8.77 26.98 1.96
C PRO A 454 8.64 26.17 0.68
N GLY A 455 9.63 25.34 0.41
CA GLY A 455 9.60 24.38 -0.71
C GLY A 455 8.83 23.12 -0.35
N ALA A 456 8.17 22.50 -1.33
CA ALA A 456 7.73 21.13 -1.25
C ALA A 456 8.94 20.19 -1.45
N GLY A 457 8.91 19.02 -0.84
CA GLY A 457 9.99 18.05 -0.97
C GLY A 457 9.63 16.68 -0.46
N GLY A 458 10.49 15.72 -0.73
CA GLY A 458 10.39 14.36 -0.23
C GLY A 458 11.66 13.57 -0.50
N GLY A 459 11.86 12.55 0.28
CA GLY A 459 13.03 11.71 0.14
C GLY A 459 13.21 10.69 1.25
N MET A 460 14.38 10.10 1.27
CA MET A 460 14.78 9.15 2.31
C MET A 460 16.22 9.36 2.73
N VAL A 461 16.51 8.95 3.96
CA VAL A 461 17.86 8.78 4.49
C VAL A 461 18.08 7.30 4.76
N ILE A 462 19.23 6.78 4.34
CA ILE A 462 19.69 5.42 4.66
C ILE A 462 21.03 5.53 5.36
N HIS A 463 21.12 4.96 6.56
CA HIS A 463 22.37 4.82 7.30
C HIS A 463 23.19 3.67 6.70
N LEU A 464 24.40 3.97 6.24
CA LEU A 464 25.28 3.01 5.56
C LEU A 464 26.29 2.31 6.52
N GLY A 465 26.18 2.60 7.80
CA GLY A 465 27.12 2.20 8.82
C GLY A 465 28.06 3.33 9.26
N ASP A 466 28.65 3.23 10.44
CA ASP A 466 29.47 4.26 11.07
C ASP A 466 28.72 5.62 11.10
N SER A 467 29.29 6.63 10.48
CA SER A 467 28.71 7.98 10.38
C SER A 467 28.28 8.33 8.95
N LYS A 468 28.05 7.33 8.08
CA LYS A 468 27.74 7.54 6.66
C LYS A 468 26.25 7.38 6.37
N PHE A 469 25.76 8.28 5.55
CA PHE A 469 24.34 8.36 5.19
C PHE A 469 24.16 8.56 3.70
N LEU A 470 23.24 7.82 3.08
CA LEU A 470 22.78 8.06 1.72
C LEU A 470 21.50 8.91 1.81
N LEU A 471 21.53 10.05 1.14
CA LEU A 471 20.43 10.99 1.01
C LEU A 471 19.84 10.87 -0.39
N VAL A 472 18.55 10.63 -0.51
CA VAL A 472 17.86 10.47 -1.80
C VAL A 472 16.60 11.31 -1.80
N GLY A 473 16.40 12.12 -2.86
CA GLY A 473 15.21 12.94 -3.01
C GLY A 473 15.52 14.42 -3.24
N ARG A 474 14.52 15.29 -3.02
CA ARG A 474 14.60 16.70 -3.32
C ARG A 474 13.82 17.58 -2.33
N GLY A 475 14.09 18.89 -2.34
CA GLY A 475 13.32 19.89 -1.59
C GLY A 475 13.58 19.89 -0.09
N PHE A 476 14.73 19.40 0.35
CA PHE A 476 15.11 19.38 1.76
C PHE A 476 16.59 19.66 1.97
N HIS A 477 16.96 19.93 3.22
CA HIS A 477 18.34 19.90 3.65
C HIS A 477 18.51 19.01 4.88
N VAL A 478 19.75 18.54 5.10
CA VAL A 478 20.09 17.64 6.21
C VAL A 478 21.22 18.24 7.01
N ARG A 479 21.06 18.27 8.32
CA ARG A 479 22.09 18.58 9.30
C ARG A 479 22.19 17.50 10.38
N PHE A 480 23.25 17.56 11.17
CA PHE A 480 23.60 16.54 12.13
C PHE A 480 23.77 17.14 13.52
N GLU A 481 23.41 16.40 14.56
CA GLU A 481 23.67 16.71 15.97
C GLU A 481 24.25 15.48 16.65
N GLY A 482 25.22 15.66 17.53
CA GLY A 482 25.68 14.61 18.42
C GLY A 482 24.68 14.43 19.58
N VAL A 483 24.36 13.16 19.91
CA VAL A 483 23.39 12.87 20.98
C VAL A 483 24.03 12.69 22.37
N ARG A 484 25.34 12.52 22.44
CA ARG A 484 26.02 12.43 23.71
C ARG A 484 26.03 13.78 24.43
N LYS A 485 25.93 13.75 25.75
CA LYS A 485 25.90 14.96 26.56
C LYS A 485 27.18 15.81 26.41
N GLU A 486 28.29 15.15 26.12
CA GLU A 486 29.62 15.74 25.93
C GLU A 486 29.78 16.35 24.52
N SER A 487 28.85 16.08 23.59
CA SER A 487 28.94 16.61 22.25
C SER A 487 28.73 18.12 22.23
N THR A 488 29.74 18.84 21.75
CA THR A 488 29.73 20.30 21.63
C THR A 488 29.58 20.78 20.21
N PHE A 489 29.85 19.90 19.23
CA PHE A 489 29.74 20.19 17.81
C PHE A 489 29.46 18.93 17.03
N ALA A 490 28.67 19.06 15.96
CA ALA A 490 28.53 18.06 14.91
C ALA A 490 28.48 18.75 13.55
N GLY A 491 29.01 18.10 12.51
CA GLY A 491 29.07 18.65 11.18
C GLY A 491 29.27 17.58 10.11
N ILE A 492 29.37 18.04 8.87
CA ILE A 492 29.66 17.21 7.71
C ILE A 492 31.17 17.13 7.50
N LEU A 493 31.71 15.93 7.58
CA LEU A 493 33.12 15.65 7.33
C LEU A 493 33.41 15.55 5.82
N TRP A 494 32.50 14.92 5.08
CA TRP A 494 32.62 14.65 3.66
C TRP A 494 31.26 14.54 3.01
N ALA A 495 31.13 15.00 1.75
CA ALA A 495 29.92 14.87 0.97
C ALA A 495 30.25 14.62 -0.50
N GLU A 496 29.50 13.74 -1.13
CA GLU A 496 29.64 13.37 -2.53
C GLU A 496 28.28 13.31 -3.22
N GLU A 497 28.22 13.83 -4.44
CA GLU A 497 27.11 13.56 -5.35
C GLU A 497 27.34 12.19 -5.99
N LYS A 498 26.29 11.35 -5.99
CA LYS A 498 26.33 10.01 -6.59
C LYS A 498 25.52 9.94 -7.88
N GLU A 499 25.98 9.12 -8.80
CA GLU A 499 25.23 8.71 -9.99
C GLU A 499 25.26 7.19 -10.13
N VAL A 500 24.35 6.66 -10.96
CA VAL A 500 24.28 5.22 -11.23
C VAL A 500 25.11 4.92 -12.47
N ASP A 501 26.04 3.96 -12.36
CA ASP A 501 26.83 3.48 -13.48
C ASP A 501 26.03 2.50 -14.38
N ALA A 502 26.69 1.99 -15.43
CA ALA A 502 26.08 1.05 -16.38
C ALA A 502 25.68 -0.29 -15.74
N GLU A 503 26.30 -0.66 -14.63
CA GLU A 503 26.03 -1.87 -13.86
C GLU A 503 24.96 -1.67 -12.78
N GLY A 504 24.38 -0.46 -12.66
CA GLY A 504 23.35 -0.12 -11.68
C GLY A 504 23.88 0.15 -10.26
N LYS A 505 25.18 0.46 -10.11
CA LYS A 505 25.81 0.79 -8.83
C LYS A 505 26.02 2.28 -8.71
N LEU A 506 25.96 2.78 -7.48
CA LEU A 506 26.29 4.18 -7.19
C LEU A 506 27.80 4.39 -7.25
N GLN A 507 28.21 5.40 -8.02
CA GLN A 507 29.59 5.89 -8.08
C GLN A 507 29.62 7.39 -7.80
N THR A 508 30.78 7.90 -7.39
CA THR A 508 30.97 9.33 -7.14
C THR A 508 31.03 10.09 -8.45
N LEU A 509 30.08 11.02 -8.65
CA LEU A 509 30.10 11.96 -9.77
C LEU A 509 31.02 13.14 -9.48
N ARG A 510 30.90 13.73 -8.30
CA ARG A 510 31.75 14.83 -7.82
C ARG A 510 31.76 14.90 -6.31
N ILE A 511 32.80 15.53 -5.77
CA ILE A 511 32.88 15.88 -4.35
C ILE A 511 32.17 17.23 -4.17
N LEU A 512 31.34 17.30 -3.14
CA LEU A 512 30.70 18.54 -2.72
C LEU A 512 31.64 19.24 -1.72
N ASN A 513 32.02 20.47 -2.02
CA ASN A 513 32.96 21.24 -1.18
C ASN A 513 32.26 21.99 -0.03
N GLY A 514 33.03 22.77 0.72
CA GLY A 514 32.53 23.51 1.87
C GLY A 514 31.40 24.50 1.55
N ASP A 515 31.32 25.05 0.33
CA ASP A 515 30.24 25.96 -0.05
C ASP A 515 28.92 25.19 -0.23
N GLU A 516 28.93 24.02 -0.85
CA GLU A 516 27.75 23.17 -1.03
C GLU A 516 27.23 22.59 0.31
N THR A 517 28.14 22.41 1.30
CA THR A 517 27.76 21.95 2.64
C THR A 517 27.61 23.11 3.65
N ARG A 518 27.62 24.36 3.20
CA ARG A 518 27.59 25.53 4.08
C ARG A 518 28.66 25.46 5.18
N SER A 519 29.90 25.19 4.77
CA SER A 519 31.04 25.00 5.66
C SER A 519 30.86 23.82 6.64
N GLY A 520 30.16 22.78 6.23
CA GLY A 520 29.90 21.58 7.02
C GLY A 520 28.67 21.63 7.91
N GLU A 521 27.89 22.71 7.84
CA GLU A 521 26.69 22.89 8.69
C GLU A 521 25.51 22.04 8.23
N PHE A 522 25.21 22.06 6.92
CA PHE A 522 24.15 21.25 6.32
C PHE A 522 24.39 21.00 4.83
N LEU A 523 23.81 19.92 4.27
CA LEU A 523 23.76 19.68 2.84
C LEU A 523 22.34 19.92 2.32
N MET A 524 22.22 20.79 1.31
CA MET A 524 20.96 21.07 0.60
C MET A 524 20.81 20.12 -0.59
N MET A 525 19.67 19.44 -0.67
CA MET A 525 19.27 18.68 -1.86
C MET A 525 18.53 19.57 -2.86
N PRO A 526 18.49 19.24 -4.15
CA PRO A 526 17.87 20.05 -5.19
C PRO A 526 16.42 20.40 -4.87
N ASN A 527 16.01 21.62 -5.21
CA ASN A 527 14.64 22.10 -5.09
C ASN A 527 14.12 22.63 -6.43
N ASP A 528 12.84 22.98 -6.49
CA ASP A 528 12.17 23.46 -7.70
C ASP A 528 12.51 24.91 -8.06
N ASP A 529 13.14 25.67 -7.15
CA ASP A 529 13.63 27.02 -7.38
C ASP A 529 15.17 27.08 -7.26
N PRO A 530 15.90 26.65 -8.31
CA PRO A 530 17.37 26.61 -8.30
C PRO A 530 18.01 28.00 -8.22
N ASP A 531 17.29 29.06 -8.54
CA ASP A 531 17.77 30.44 -8.52
C ASP A 531 17.52 31.14 -7.18
N TYR A 532 17.09 30.38 -6.18
CA TYR A 532 16.84 30.90 -4.83
C TYR A 532 15.95 32.16 -4.77
N GLY A 533 14.81 32.10 -5.48
CA GLY A 533 13.85 33.20 -5.50
C GLY A 533 14.30 34.42 -6.30
N GLY A 534 15.14 34.22 -7.30
CA GLY A 534 15.62 35.28 -8.20
C GLY A 534 16.85 36.02 -7.66
N PHE A 535 17.59 35.44 -6.72
CA PHE A 535 18.89 35.96 -6.32
C PHE A 535 19.87 35.90 -7.52
N PRO A 536 20.58 37.00 -7.87
CA PRO A 536 21.32 37.09 -9.13
C PRO A 536 22.58 36.19 -9.21
N ILE A 537 22.95 35.55 -8.15
CA ILE A 537 24.15 34.70 -8.07
C ILE A 537 23.79 33.38 -7.39
N ALA A 538 23.88 32.25 -8.10
CA ALA A 538 23.85 30.94 -7.50
C ALA A 538 25.24 30.63 -6.89
N VAL A 539 25.34 30.57 -5.57
CA VAL A 539 26.60 30.33 -4.87
C VAL A 539 26.92 28.84 -4.79
N THR A 540 25.88 27.99 -4.73
CA THR A 540 26.01 26.55 -4.56
C THR A 540 25.28 25.79 -5.64
N VAL A 541 25.79 24.60 -5.97
CA VAL A 541 25.15 23.65 -6.91
C VAL A 541 24.87 22.36 -6.14
N PRO A 542 23.64 22.15 -5.69
CA PRO A 542 23.26 20.92 -4.98
C PRO A 542 23.42 19.68 -5.85
N ALA A 543 23.33 18.49 -5.25
CA ALA A 543 23.45 17.19 -5.93
C ALA A 543 22.35 17.03 -7.00
N ARG A 544 22.63 17.37 -8.26
CA ARG A 544 21.66 17.38 -9.38
C ARG A 544 21.03 16.02 -9.66
N THR A 545 21.73 14.96 -9.32
CA THR A 545 21.25 13.58 -9.42
C THR A 545 20.16 13.26 -8.40
N CYS A 546 19.94 14.12 -7.40
CA CYS A 546 19.09 13.89 -6.22
C CYS A 546 19.57 12.71 -5.35
N ILE A 547 20.85 12.33 -5.45
CA ILE A 547 21.48 11.28 -4.65
C ILE A 547 22.82 11.81 -4.13
N ALA A 548 22.99 11.81 -2.82
CA ALA A 548 24.23 12.22 -2.17
C ALA A 548 24.61 11.25 -1.06
N GLU A 549 25.92 11.02 -0.88
CA GLU A 549 26.47 10.34 0.28
C GLU A 549 27.15 11.35 1.18
N VAL A 550 26.89 11.27 2.48
CA VAL A 550 27.43 12.19 3.48
C VAL A 550 28.05 11.40 4.61
N GLU A 551 29.24 11.81 5.04
CA GLU A 551 29.87 11.37 6.28
C GLU A 551 29.81 12.50 7.31
N ALA A 552 29.20 12.23 8.46
CA ALA A 552 29.10 13.18 9.57
C ALA A 552 30.17 12.92 10.63
N TYR A 553 30.44 13.91 11.46
CA TYR A 553 31.29 13.76 12.66
C TYR A 553 30.75 14.60 13.78
N TRP A 554 31.19 14.31 15.00
CA TRP A 554 30.91 15.11 16.16
C TRP A 554 32.14 15.18 17.06
N ILE A 555 32.24 16.24 17.89
CA ILE A 555 33.33 16.47 18.81
C ILE A 555 32.77 16.45 20.22
N ALA A 556 33.46 15.73 21.10
CA ALA A 556 33.25 15.81 22.55
C ALA A 556 34.37 16.65 23.16
N GLU A 557 34.00 17.52 24.08
CA GLU A 557 34.94 18.29 24.91
C GLU A 557 34.71 17.96 26.38
N ASP A 558 35.77 17.76 27.12
CA ASP A 558 35.70 17.56 28.56
C ASP A 558 35.28 18.85 29.25
N GLU A 559 34.62 18.76 30.43
CA GLU A 559 34.17 19.93 31.19
C GLU A 559 35.31 20.88 31.58
N GLU A 560 36.55 20.35 31.63
CA GLU A 560 37.74 21.14 31.93
C GLU A 560 38.24 22.01 30.77
N ASP A 561 37.80 21.68 29.51
CA ASP A 561 38.17 22.42 28.30
C ASP A 561 37.12 23.47 27.91
N ARG A 562 36.01 23.55 28.63
CA ARG A 562 34.93 24.55 28.47
C ARG A 562 35.14 25.70 29.41
#